data_69e40fb53c11cffd3d8f2798770b3f12
#
_entry.id   69e40fb53c11cffd3d8f2798770b3f12
#
_cell.length_a   1.000
_cell.length_b   1.000
_cell.length_c   1.000
_cell.angle_alpha   90.00
_cell.angle_beta   90.00
_cell.angle_gamma   90.00
#
_symmetry.space_group_name_H-M   'P 1'
#
loop_
_entity.id
_entity.type
_entity.pdbx_description
1 polymer ?
#
loop_
_entity_poly.entity_id
_entity_poly.type
_entity_poly.pdbx_seq_one_letter_code
_entity_poly.pdbx_strand_id
1 'polypeptide(L)'
;MNILTENKRVRFDYEILETYEAGIELKGFEVKSIKNGRINLAGSYVVLKNNQAWLINANIPPYQPKNTPSDYDPKRTRRLLLKKEEIKNLIGKAQEKGLTLMPL
;
A
#
# COMPACT_ATOMS: atom_id res chain seq x y z
N MET A 1 -11.35 -2.28 -2.99
CA MET A 1 -11.53 -1.11 -2.10
C MET A 1 -10.72 0.06 -2.63
N ASN A 2 -11.33 1.21 -2.69
CA ASN A 2 -10.63 2.42 -3.11
C ASN A 2 -9.80 2.98 -1.95
N ILE A 3 -8.64 3.55 -2.28
CA ILE A 3 -7.83 4.24 -1.29
C ILE A 3 -8.51 5.58 -0.97
N LEU A 4 -8.81 5.81 0.32
CA LEU A 4 -9.48 7.02 0.80
C LEU A 4 -8.51 8.13 1.23
N THR A 5 -7.24 7.97 0.92
CA THR A 5 -6.20 8.94 1.23
C THR A 5 -5.21 9.02 0.08
N GLU A 6 -4.46 10.10 0.03
CA GLU A 6 -3.45 10.34 -0.98
C GLU A 6 -2.11 10.63 -0.30
N ASN A 7 -1.03 10.09 -0.84
CA ASN A 7 0.32 10.43 -0.41
C ASN A 7 0.83 11.61 -1.24
N LYS A 8 0.53 12.82 -0.80
CA LYS A 8 0.90 14.05 -1.53
C LYS A 8 2.40 14.26 -1.63
N ARG A 9 3.16 13.75 -0.65
CA ARG A 9 4.62 13.88 -0.64
C ARG A 9 5.27 13.16 -1.81
N VAL A 10 4.72 12.03 -2.24
CA VAL A 10 5.22 11.29 -3.38
C VAL A 10 5.17 12.13 -4.64
N ARG A 11 4.09 12.86 -4.88
CA ARG A 11 3.96 13.73 -6.06
C ARG A 11 4.93 14.91 -6.03
N PHE A 12 5.32 15.34 -4.83
CA PHE A 12 6.27 16.43 -4.66
C PHE A 12 7.72 15.97 -4.87
N ASP A 13 8.09 14.79 -4.34
CA ASP A 13 9.46 14.30 -4.34
C ASP A 13 9.84 13.48 -5.57
N TYR A 14 8.86 12.97 -6.34
CA TYR A 14 9.09 12.04 -7.44
C TYR A 14 8.33 12.44 -8.70
N GLU A 15 8.98 12.21 -9.85
CA GLU A 15 8.28 12.25 -11.13
C GLU A 15 7.45 10.98 -11.28
N ILE A 16 6.15 11.14 -11.55
CA ILE A 16 5.23 10.04 -11.71
C ILE A 16 5.14 9.67 -13.19
N LEU A 17 5.70 8.50 -13.54
CA LEU A 17 5.71 8.02 -14.91
C LEU A 17 4.46 7.21 -15.25
N GLU A 18 3.92 6.46 -14.29
CA GLU A 18 2.79 5.58 -14.53
C GLU A 18 2.09 5.27 -13.21
N THR A 19 0.78 5.12 -13.25
CA THR A 19 -0.03 4.77 -12.06
C THR A 19 -0.85 3.52 -12.32
N TYR A 20 -1.07 2.76 -11.24
CA TYR A 20 -1.91 1.55 -11.24
C TYR A 20 -2.86 1.62 -10.05
N GLU A 21 -4.07 1.12 -10.24
CA GLU A 21 -5.00 0.90 -9.14
C GLU A 21 -4.81 -0.52 -8.63
N ALA A 22 -4.69 -0.66 -7.30
CA ALA A 22 -4.56 -1.95 -6.64
C ALA A 22 -5.55 -2.04 -5.49
N GLY A 23 -6.16 -3.21 -5.31
CA GLY A 23 -6.82 -3.54 -4.07
C GLY A 23 -5.78 -3.79 -2.98
N ILE A 24 -6.21 -3.72 -1.73
CA ILE A 24 -5.37 -4.04 -0.56
C ILE A 24 -6.06 -5.12 0.23
N GLU A 25 -5.32 -6.18 0.56
CA GLU A 25 -5.82 -7.24 1.43
C GLU A 25 -5.81 -6.74 2.88
N LEU A 26 -6.99 -6.53 3.44
CA LEU A 26 -7.18 -5.92 4.75
C LEU A 26 -8.00 -6.79 5.69
N LYS A 27 -7.77 -6.63 6.98
CA LYS A 27 -8.63 -7.19 8.03
C LYS A 27 -9.82 -6.26 8.25
N GLY A 28 -10.92 -6.79 8.81
CA GLY A 28 -12.16 -6.02 8.97
C GLY A 28 -11.99 -4.72 9.77
N PHE A 29 -11.24 -4.76 10.85
CA PHE A 29 -10.99 -3.57 11.67
C PHE A 29 -10.10 -2.54 10.95
N GLU A 30 -9.25 -2.98 10.02
CA GLU A 30 -8.47 -2.07 9.18
C GLU A 30 -9.35 -1.32 8.19
N VAL A 31 -10.31 -2.00 7.60
CA VAL A 31 -11.29 -1.37 6.69
C VAL A 31 -12.05 -0.26 7.41
N LYS A 32 -12.50 -0.51 8.64
CA LYS A 32 -13.20 0.50 9.44
C LYS A 32 -12.32 1.71 9.75
N SER A 33 -11.04 1.48 10.06
CA SER A 33 -10.07 2.53 10.31
C SER A 33 -9.89 3.42 9.08
N ILE A 34 -9.71 2.83 7.90
CA ILE A 34 -9.55 3.55 6.64
C ILE A 34 -10.79 4.36 6.28
N LYS A 35 -11.99 3.80 6.47
CA LYS A 35 -13.24 4.52 6.23
C LYS A 35 -13.38 5.77 7.10
N ASN A 36 -12.70 5.81 8.23
CA ASN A 36 -12.65 6.98 9.12
C ASN A 36 -11.43 7.86 8.85
N GLY A 37 -10.75 7.66 7.72
CA GLY A 37 -9.60 8.46 7.34
C GLY A 37 -8.34 8.20 8.15
N ARG A 38 -8.26 7.09 8.88
CA ARG A 38 -7.16 6.79 9.79
C ARG A 38 -6.10 5.92 9.15
N ILE A 39 -5.57 6.37 8.01
CA ILE A 39 -4.44 5.73 7.34
C ILE A 39 -3.41 6.78 7.00
N ASN A 40 -2.15 6.46 7.19
CA ASN A 40 -1.03 7.33 6.82
C ASN A 40 -0.08 6.56 5.90
N LEU A 41 0.10 7.07 4.68
CA LEU A 41 0.99 6.50 3.67
C LEU A 41 2.39 7.13 3.68
N ALA A 42 2.64 8.13 4.51
CA ALA A 42 3.96 8.76 4.57
C ALA A 42 5.03 7.74 5.00
N GLY A 43 6.12 7.67 4.24
CA GLY A 43 7.21 6.72 4.49
C GLY A 43 6.89 5.28 4.06
N SER A 44 5.74 5.02 3.46
CA SER A 44 5.42 3.70 2.93
C SER A 44 5.98 3.51 1.53
N TYR A 45 6.14 2.27 1.12
CA TYR A 45 6.65 1.92 -0.20
C TYR A 45 6.13 0.54 -0.61
N VAL A 46 6.33 0.20 -1.88
CA VAL A 46 5.88 -1.06 -2.44
C VAL A 46 7.09 -1.89 -2.87
N VAL A 47 7.12 -3.16 -2.50
CA VAL A 47 8.13 -4.12 -2.97
C VAL A 47 7.47 -5.22 -3.79
N LEU A 48 8.20 -5.71 -4.78
CA LEU A 48 7.79 -6.85 -5.60
C LEU A 48 8.60 -8.06 -5.16
N LYS A 49 7.92 -9.07 -4.65
CA LYS A 49 8.56 -10.29 -4.14
C LYS A 49 7.65 -11.49 -4.39
N ASN A 50 8.23 -12.59 -4.85
CA ASN A 50 7.50 -13.83 -5.14
C ASN A 50 6.32 -13.62 -6.10
N ASN A 51 6.50 -12.78 -7.12
CA ASN A 51 5.46 -12.42 -8.09
C ASN A 51 4.22 -11.78 -7.45
N GLN A 52 4.42 -11.07 -6.34
CA GLN A 52 3.40 -10.34 -5.61
C GLN A 52 3.88 -8.92 -5.33
N ALA A 53 2.94 -8.02 -5.13
CA ALA A 53 3.22 -6.66 -4.69
C ALA A 53 2.84 -6.52 -3.22
N TRP A 54 3.72 -5.89 -2.43
CA TRP A 54 3.55 -5.74 -0.99
C TRP A 54 3.69 -4.29 -0.58
N LEU A 55 2.73 -3.80 0.20
CA LEU A 55 2.78 -2.45 0.79
C LEU A 55 3.46 -2.52 2.16
N ILE A 56 4.55 -1.77 2.30
CA ILE A 56 5.41 -1.77 3.48
C ILE A 56 5.27 -0.43 4.22
N ASN A 57 5.19 -0.46 5.54
CA ASN A 57 5.18 0.71 6.42
C ASN A 57 3.97 1.65 6.29
N ALA A 58 2.90 1.25 5.64
CA ALA A 58 1.66 2.01 5.72
C ALA A 58 1.07 1.85 7.12
N ASN A 59 0.76 2.96 7.78
CA ASN A 59 0.24 2.93 9.15
C ASN A 59 -1.28 2.98 9.15
N ILE A 60 -1.91 1.92 9.63
CA ILE A 60 -3.36 1.84 9.82
C ILE A 60 -3.60 1.60 11.31
N PRO A 61 -3.87 2.66 12.10
CA PRO A 61 -4.08 2.50 13.54
C PRO A 61 -5.37 1.71 13.82
N PRO A 62 -5.47 1.04 14.99
CA PRO A 62 -6.68 0.30 15.33
C PRO A 62 -7.88 1.26 15.45
N TYR A 63 -9.00 0.85 14.84
CA TYR A 63 -10.23 1.63 14.90
C TYR A 63 -10.81 1.65 16.31
N GLN A 64 -10.87 0.48 16.93
CA GLN A 64 -11.29 0.32 18.33
C GLN A 64 -10.28 -0.61 19.02
N PRO A 65 -9.35 -0.06 19.83
CA PRO A 65 -8.30 -0.88 20.45
C PRO A 65 -8.84 -2.05 21.26
N LYS A 66 -9.98 -1.91 21.94
CA LYS A 66 -10.59 -2.98 22.71
C LYS A 66 -11.10 -4.14 21.85
N ASN A 67 -11.42 -3.90 20.59
CA ASN A 67 -11.92 -4.90 19.65
C ASN A 67 -10.87 -5.30 18.61
N THR A 68 -9.60 -4.98 18.85
CA THR A 68 -8.47 -5.30 17.98
C THR A 68 -7.55 -6.25 18.73
N PRO A 69 -7.01 -7.31 18.07
CA PRO A 69 -6.04 -8.19 18.70
C PRO A 69 -4.87 -7.40 19.29
N SER A 70 -4.43 -7.81 20.49
CA SER A 70 -3.36 -7.11 21.19
C SER A 70 -2.02 -7.18 20.46
N ASP A 71 -1.83 -8.17 19.60
CA ASP A 71 -0.62 -8.36 18.78
C ASP A 71 -0.69 -7.71 17.41
N TYR A 72 -1.72 -6.90 17.14
CA TYR A 72 -1.85 -6.20 15.88
C TYR A 72 -0.75 -5.18 15.67
N ASP A 73 -0.04 -5.28 14.53
CA ASP A 73 0.95 -4.30 14.12
C ASP A 73 0.31 -3.32 13.12
N PRO A 74 0.13 -2.03 13.48
CA PRO A 74 -0.44 -1.03 12.56
C PRO A 74 0.36 -0.84 11.27
N LYS A 75 1.64 -1.17 11.27
CA LYS A 75 2.53 -1.06 10.12
C LYS A 75 2.82 -2.39 9.45
N ARG A 76 1.99 -3.41 9.70
CA ARG A 76 2.19 -4.72 9.10
C ARG A 76 2.25 -4.64 7.56
N THR A 77 3.02 -5.54 6.96
CA THR A 77 3.08 -5.68 5.51
C THR A 77 1.73 -6.18 4.99
N ARG A 78 1.23 -5.55 3.93
CA ARG A 78 -0.06 -5.90 3.33
C ARG A 78 0.11 -6.22 1.87
N ARG A 79 -0.59 -7.25 1.40
CA ARG A 79 -0.55 -7.63 0.00
C ARG A 79 -1.43 -6.69 -0.81
N LEU A 80 -0.89 -6.23 -1.95
CA LEU A 80 -1.65 -5.49 -2.94
C LEU A 80 -2.21 -6.46 -3.96
N LEU A 81 -3.47 -6.25 -4.34
CA LEU A 81 -4.17 -7.10 -5.28
C LEU A 81 -4.09 -6.48 -6.67
N LEU A 82 -3.22 -7.05 -7.48
CA LEU A 82 -3.00 -6.65 -8.87
C LEU A 82 -3.17 -7.87 -9.77
N LYS A 83 -3.48 -7.65 -11.04
CA LYS A 83 -3.53 -8.70 -12.04
C LYS A 83 -2.10 -9.23 -12.28
N LYS A 84 -1.97 -10.50 -12.61
CA LYS A 84 -0.66 -11.11 -12.90
C LYS A 84 0.10 -10.36 -13.99
N GLU A 85 -0.60 -9.91 -15.01
CA GLU A 85 -0.01 -9.15 -16.11
C GLU A 85 0.55 -7.82 -15.64
N GLU A 86 -0.16 -7.15 -14.74
CA GLU A 86 0.29 -5.89 -14.15
C GLU A 86 1.55 -6.10 -13.30
N ILE A 87 1.58 -7.17 -12.51
CA ILE A 87 2.76 -7.49 -11.69
C ILE A 87 3.98 -7.78 -12.57
N LYS A 88 3.82 -8.59 -13.62
CA LYS A 88 4.91 -8.87 -14.56
C LYS A 88 5.43 -7.62 -15.23
N ASN A 89 4.54 -6.73 -15.64
CA ASN A 89 4.90 -5.46 -16.26
C ASN A 89 5.68 -4.57 -15.30
N LEU A 90 5.25 -4.49 -14.05
CA LEU A 90 5.95 -3.71 -13.02
C LEU A 90 7.34 -4.29 -12.71
N ILE A 91 7.48 -5.61 -12.62
CA ILE A 91 8.78 -6.25 -12.39
C ILE A 91 9.73 -5.91 -13.52
N GLY A 92 9.30 -6.04 -14.77
CA GLY A 92 10.12 -5.72 -15.93
C GLY A 92 10.57 -4.27 -15.94
N LYS A 93 9.66 -3.34 -15.71
CA LYS A 93 9.98 -1.91 -15.70
C LYS A 93 10.90 -1.53 -14.56
N ALA A 94 10.69 -2.07 -13.37
CA ALA A 94 11.54 -1.79 -12.22
C ALA A 94 12.98 -2.26 -12.45
N GLN A 95 13.16 -3.43 -13.06
CA GLN A 95 14.47 -3.98 -13.38
C GLN A 95 15.19 -3.19 -14.47
N GLU A 96 14.47 -2.79 -15.52
CA GLU A 96 15.06 -2.09 -16.66
C GLU A 96 15.46 -0.67 -16.34
N LYS A 97 14.65 0.05 -15.55
CA LYS A 97 14.78 1.50 -15.38
C LYS A 97 15.12 1.93 -13.96
N GLY A 98 15.27 1.01 -13.03
CA GLY A 98 15.54 1.35 -11.64
C GLY A 98 14.45 2.21 -11.01
N LEU A 99 13.20 2.01 -11.41
CA LEU A 99 12.07 2.78 -10.91
C LEU A 99 11.68 2.36 -9.50
N THR A 100 11.21 3.33 -8.73
CA THR A 100 10.68 3.09 -7.38
C THR A 100 9.16 3.03 -7.43
N LEU A 101 8.57 2.05 -6.73
CA LEU A 101 7.13 1.90 -6.60
C LEU A 101 6.67 2.53 -5.30
N MET A 102 5.75 3.47 -5.38
CA MET A 102 5.25 4.20 -4.22
C MET A 102 3.72 4.23 -4.23
N PRO A 103 3.07 4.15 -3.05
CA PRO A 103 1.63 4.38 -2.97
C PRO A 103 1.32 5.87 -3.14
N LEU A 104 0.24 6.15 -3.81
CA LEU A 104 -0.25 7.52 -3.98
C LEU A 104 -1.44 7.82 -3.09
#